data_371cf9af5956c5c31f669d647c840c07
#
_entry.id   371cf9af5956c5c31f669d647c840c07
#
_cell.length_a   1.000
_cell.length_b   1.000
_cell.length_c   1.000
_cell.angle_alpha   90.00
_cell.angle_beta   90.00
_cell.angle_gamma   90.00
#
_symmetry.space_group_name_H-M   'P 1'
#
loop_
_entity.id
_entity.type
_entity.pdbx_description
1 polymer ?
#
loop_
_entity_poly.entity_id
_entity_poly.type
_entity_poly.pdbx_seq_one_letter_code
_entity_poly.pdbx_strand_id
1 'polypeptide(L)'
;MRVDLLTKEYPPFIYGGAGVHVNELAKVLRPLADVRVHAFGGPREPGTEGADDGVTGYPEIAELDGANAALRTFGVDLEMAQGTEGTDLVHSHTWYANLAGHLAGLLHGVPHVISAHSLEPLRPWKAEQLGGGYALSSWAEKTAYEAASGIIAVSNGMREDILRCYPAVDPERVKVVHNGIDLEAWKHPQGQEADAQAAATLKRLGIDPDRPTIVFVGRITRQKGLPHLLRACEQLPADVQVILCAGAPDTPEIKAEVEGLVARLREKRTGVVWIEEMLPRPELIAVLATSDVFVCPSVYEPLGIVNLEAMAVGLPVVGSATGGI
;
A
#
# COMPACT_ATOMS: atom_id res chain seq x y z
N MET A 1 -17.62 -20.51 -8.89
CA MET A 1 -17.93 -19.22 -8.25
C MET A 1 -17.04 -18.18 -8.90
N ARG A 2 -17.64 -17.10 -9.38
CA ARG A 2 -16.91 -15.93 -9.90
C ARG A 2 -16.77 -14.88 -8.80
N VAL A 3 -15.56 -14.38 -8.61
CA VAL A 3 -15.21 -13.33 -7.64
C VAL A 3 -14.62 -12.15 -8.38
N ASP A 4 -15.23 -11.00 -8.24
CA ASP A 4 -14.75 -9.77 -8.88
C ASP A 4 -14.04 -8.91 -7.81
N LEU A 5 -12.71 -8.75 -7.95
CA LEU A 5 -11.87 -7.89 -7.11
C LEU A 5 -11.92 -6.47 -7.65
N LEU A 6 -12.29 -5.52 -6.79
CA LEU A 6 -12.41 -4.10 -7.13
C LEU A 6 -11.29 -3.31 -6.43
N THR A 7 -10.45 -2.63 -7.20
CA THR A 7 -9.27 -1.95 -6.64
C THR A 7 -8.87 -0.72 -7.42
N LYS A 8 -8.26 0.25 -6.75
CA LYS A 8 -7.62 1.37 -7.44
C LYS A 8 -6.29 0.97 -8.06
N GLU A 9 -5.50 0.17 -7.33
CA GLU A 9 -4.14 -0.18 -7.71
C GLU A 9 -4.07 -1.61 -8.23
N TYR A 10 -3.56 -1.80 -9.44
CA TYR A 10 -3.22 -3.09 -10.03
C TYR A 10 -2.13 -2.89 -11.08
N PRO A 11 -1.27 -3.88 -11.38
CA PRO A 11 -0.22 -3.70 -12.37
C PRO A 11 -0.74 -3.13 -13.69
N PRO A 12 0.05 -2.26 -14.35
CA PRO A 12 1.36 -1.73 -13.94
C PRO A 12 1.27 -0.53 -12.99
N PHE A 13 0.08 -0.11 -12.54
CA PHE A 13 -0.17 1.10 -11.77
C PHE A 13 -0.28 0.80 -10.27
N ILE A 14 0.83 0.33 -9.68
CA ILE A 14 0.96 0.10 -8.24
C ILE A 14 1.85 1.18 -7.62
N TYR A 15 1.40 1.79 -6.53
CA TYR A 15 2.17 2.76 -5.76
C TYR A 15 2.11 2.51 -4.24
N GLY A 16 1.37 1.49 -3.79
CA GLY A 16 1.20 1.17 -2.37
C GLY A 16 0.95 -0.30 -2.08
N GLY A 17 0.96 -0.65 -0.79
CA GLY A 17 0.80 -2.04 -0.34
C GLY A 17 -0.55 -2.67 -0.70
N ALA A 18 -1.61 -1.86 -0.87
CA ALA A 18 -2.91 -2.39 -1.27
C ALA A 18 -2.87 -3.01 -2.67
N GLY A 19 -2.20 -2.34 -3.63
CA GLY A 19 -2.03 -2.87 -4.98
C GLY A 19 -1.19 -4.14 -5.02
N VAL A 20 -0.10 -4.18 -4.24
CA VAL A 20 0.71 -5.41 -4.08
C VAL A 20 -0.14 -6.54 -3.53
N HIS A 21 -0.93 -6.27 -2.48
CA HIS A 21 -1.83 -7.26 -1.89
C HIS A 21 -2.85 -7.80 -2.90
N VAL A 22 -3.53 -6.94 -3.66
CA VAL A 22 -4.56 -7.38 -4.63
C VAL A 22 -3.94 -8.21 -5.75
N ASN A 23 -2.75 -7.83 -6.23
CA ASN A 23 -2.03 -8.60 -7.24
C ASN A 23 -1.69 -10.01 -6.74
N GLU A 24 -1.13 -10.14 -5.54
CA GLU A 24 -0.81 -11.44 -4.96
C GLU A 24 -2.08 -12.23 -4.61
N LEU A 25 -3.12 -11.58 -4.09
CA LEU A 25 -4.42 -12.20 -3.80
C LEU A 25 -5.05 -12.78 -5.07
N ALA A 26 -5.07 -12.04 -6.17
CA ALA A 26 -5.59 -12.51 -7.44
C ALA A 26 -4.86 -13.77 -7.92
N LYS A 27 -3.53 -13.81 -7.81
CA LYS A 27 -2.71 -14.98 -8.18
C LYS A 27 -3.08 -16.23 -7.39
N VAL A 28 -3.24 -16.10 -6.06
CA VAL A 28 -3.53 -17.25 -5.20
C VAL A 28 -4.99 -17.68 -5.23
N LEU A 29 -5.92 -16.80 -5.61
CA LEU A 29 -7.35 -17.12 -5.73
C LEU A 29 -7.71 -17.74 -7.08
N ARG A 30 -7.04 -17.39 -8.18
CA ARG A 30 -7.34 -17.91 -9.54
C ARG A 30 -7.38 -19.43 -9.64
N PRO A 31 -6.52 -20.23 -8.96
CA PRO A 31 -6.67 -21.69 -8.93
C PRO A 31 -7.92 -22.20 -8.20
N LEU A 32 -8.57 -21.36 -7.39
CA LEU A 32 -9.69 -21.72 -6.52
C LEU A 32 -11.04 -21.21 -7.04
N ALA A 33 -11.04 -20.13 -7.84
CA ALA A 33 -12.26 -19.47 -8.32
C ALA A 33 -12.01 -18.77 -9.68
N ASP A 34 -13.08 -18.46 -10.41
CA ASP A 34 -13.02 -17.54 -11.56
C ASP A 34 -12.83 -16.12 -11.00
N VAL A 35 -11.60 -15.62 -11.03
CA VAL A 35 -11.24 -14.31 -10.47
C VAL A 35 -11.12 -13.28 -11.58
N ARG A 36 -11.91 -12.24 -11.50
CA ARG A 36 -11.78 -11.04 -12.34
C ARG A 36 -11.31 -9.86 -11.51
N VAL A 37 -10.54 -8.97 -12.15
CA VAL A 37 -10.02 -7.78 -11.49
C VAL A 37 -10.52 -6.55 -12.24
N HIS A 38 -11.17 -5.67 -11.52
CA HIS A 38 -11.62 -4.37 -11.98
C HIS A 38 -10.72 -3.31 -11.33
N ALA A 39 -9.94 -2.59 -12.14
CA ALA A 39 -8.94 -1.65 -11.64
C ALA A 39 -8.99 -0.30 -12.34
N PHE A 40 -8.56 0.75 -11.65
CA PHE A 40 -8.40 2.07 -12.25
C PHE A 40 -7.24 2.09 -13.27
N GLY A 41 -7.12 3.17 -14.03
CA GLY A 41 -5.99 3.46 -14.92
C GLY A 41 -6.21 3.05 -16.38
N GLY A 42 -7.44 2.73 -16.78
CA GLY A 42 -7.78 2.41 -18.16
C GLY A 42 -7.40 0.99 -18.59
N PRO A 43 -7.71 0.64 -19.85
CA PRO A 43 -7.40 -0.66 -20.42
C PRO A 43 -5.89 -0.96 -20.38
N ARG A 44 -5.53 -2.22 -20.13
CA ARG A 44 -4.13 -2.69 -20.17
C ARG A 44 -3.74 -3.05 -21.59
N GLU A 45 -2.55 -2.64 -22.01
CA GLU A 45 -2.01 -3.05 -23.31
C GLU A 45 -1.63 -4.54 -23.28
N PRO A 46 -1.99 -5.33 -24.31
CA PRO A 46 -1.64 -6.74 -24.38
C PRO A 46 -0.12 -6.96 -24.23
N GLY A 47 0.27 -7.91 -23.38
CA GLY A 47 1.68 -8.23 -23.11
C GLY A 47 2.34 -7.35 -22.06
N THR A 48 1.63 -6.40 -21.46
CA THR A 48 2.13 -5.66 -20.29
C THR A 48 1.76 -6.37 -18.99
N GLU A 49 2.49 -6.06 -17.91
CA GLU A 49 2.15 -6.56 -16.58
C GLU A 49 0.71 -6.13 -16.20
N GLY A 50 -0.07 -7.06 -15.69
CA GLY A 50 -1.47 -6.81 -15.33
C GLY A 50 -2.46 -6.84 -16.48
N ALA A 51 -2.02 -7.20 -17.71
CA ALA A 51 -2.88 -7.44 -18.88
C ALA A 51 -3.35 -8.91 -18.98
N ASP A 52 -3.48 -9.58 -17.84
CA ASP A 52 -3.95 -10.97 -17.77
C ASP A 52 -5.44 -11.09 -18.16
N ASP A 53 -5.84 -12.28 -18.59
CA ASP A 53 -7.25 -12.60 -18.81
C ASP A 53 -8.07 -12.32 -17.54
N GLY A 54 -9.22 -11.67 -17.70
CA GLY A 54 -10.10 -11.30 -16.59
C GLY A 54 -9.71 -10.01 -15.87
N VAL A 55 -8.78 -9.20 -16.41
CA VAL A 55 -8.50 -7.85 -15.90
C VAL A 55 -9.18 -6.80 -16.77
N THR A 56 -9.99 -5.94 -16.14
CA THR A 56 -10.63 -4.78 -16.79
C THR A 56 -10.13 -3.50 -16.14
N GLY A 57 -9.57 -2.60 -16.96
CA GLY A 57 -9.13 -1.29 -16.53
C GLY A 57 -10.14 -0.20 -16.89
N TYR A 58 -10.42 0.68 -15.95
CA TYR A 58 -11.38 1.77 -16.07
C TYR A 58 -10.66 3.12 -16.07
N PRO A 59 -10.75 3.93 -17.13
CA PRO A 59 -10.20 5.28 -17.14
C PRO A 59 -11.04 6.22 -16.27
N GLU A 60 -10.46 7.34 -15.86
CA GLU A 60 -11.26 8.44 -15.32
C GLU A 60 -12.19 8.99 -16.42
N ILE A 61 -13.40 9.41 -16.04
CA ILE A 61 -14.39 9.98 -16.96
C ILE A 61 -13.94 11.39 -17.36
N ALA A 62 -13.76 11.63 -18.67
CA ALA A 62 -13.21 12.89 -19.18
C ALA A 62 -14.05 14.11 -18.82
N GLU A 63 -15.36 13.97 -18.71
CA GLU A 63 -16.30 15.02 -18.31
C GLU A 63 -16.08 15.48 -16.85
N LEU A 64 -15.36 14.70 -16.07
CA LEU A 64 -15.03 15.00 -14.68
C LEU A 64 -13.59 15.49 -14.47
N ASP A 65 -12.79 15.72 -15.52
CA ASP A 65 -11.38 16.11 -15.42
C ASP A 65 -11.14 17.33 -14.51
N GLY A 66 -12.03 18.32 -14.54
CA GLY A 66 -11.97 19.49 -13.68
C GLY A 66 -12.58 19.32 -12.29
N ALA A 67 -13.15 18.15 -11.99
CA ALA A 67 -13.84 17.90 -10.72
C ALA A 67 -12.88 17.55 -9.59
N ASN A 68 -13.40 17.60 -8.34
CA ASN A 68 -12.66 17.11 -7.17
C ASN A 68 -12.28 15.63 -7.35
N ALA A 69 -11.10 15.24 -6.87
CA ALA A 69 -10.58 13.88 -7.00
C ALA A 69 -11.53 12.78 -6.48
N ALA A 70 -12.32 13.07 -5.43
CA ALA A 70 -13.32 12.12 -4.94
C ALA A 70 -14.47 11.91 -5.95
N LEU A 71 -14.89 12.96 -6.64
CA LEU A 71 -15.93 12.84 -7.68
C LEU A 71 -15.42 12.08 -8.91
N ARG A 72 -14.16 12.29 -9.31
CA ARG A 72 -13.54 11.49 -10.39
C ARG A 72 -13.48 10.02 -9.99
N THR A 73 -13.11 9.71 -8.74
CA THR A 73 -13.14 8.35 -8.19
C THR A 73 -14.54 7.73 -8.31
N PHE A 74 -15.58 8.46 -7.91
CA PHE A 74 -16.96 7.95 -7.98
C PHE A 74 -17.43 7.73 -9.43
N GLY A 75 -16.95 8.52 -10.37
CA GLY A 75 -17.20 8.27 -11.81
C GLY A 75 -16.71 6.87 -12.22
N VAL A 76 -15.48 6.52 -11.86
CA VAL A 76 -14.92 5.19 -12.12
C VAL A 76 -15.70 4.09 -11.37
N ASP A 77 -16.09 4.34 -10.12
CA ASP A 77 -16.87 3.39 -9.32
C ASP A 77 -18.20 3.02 -9.98
N LEU A 78 -18.87 3.95 -10.64
CA LEU A 78 -20.13 3.69 -11.38
C LEU A 78 -19.88 2.71 -12.53
N GLU A 79 -18.84 2.91 -13.32
CA GLU A 79 -18.49 2.02 -14.43
C GLU A 79 -18.05 0.64 -13.92
N MET A 80 -17.25 0.59 -12.84
CA MET A 80 -16.84 -0.65 -12.21
C MET A 80 -18.04 -1.46 -11.71
N ALA A 81 -18.99 -0.81 -11.03
CA ALA A 81 -20.19 -1.49 -10.52
C ALA A 81 -21.00 -2.12 -11.66
N GLN A 82 -21.18 -1.42 -12.79
CA GLN A 82 -21.84 -1.96 -13.98
C GLN A 82 -21.05 -3.13 -14.58
N GLY A 83 -19.71 -3.05 -14.59
CA GLY A 83 -18.83 -4.07 -15.19
C GLY A 83 -18.82 -5.41 -14.46
N THR A 84 -19.36 -5.48 -13.23
CA THR A 84 -19.41 -6.72 -12.42
C THR A 84 -20.64 -7.60 -12.71
N GLU A 85 -21.41 -7.31 -13.72
CA GLU A 85 -22.60 -8.11 -14.08
C GLU A 85 -22.25 -9.61 -14.22
N GLY A 86 -23.05 -10.46 -13.58
CA GLY A 86 -22.88 -11.91 -13.57
C GLY A 86 -21.82 -12.43 -12.58
N THR A 87 -21.30 -11.59 -11.67
CA THR A 87 -20.46 -12.04 -10.56
C THR A 87 -21.29 -12.78 -9.48
N ASP A 88 -20.66 -13.66 -8.71
CA ASP A 88 -21.27 -14.27 -7.54
C ASP A 88 -20.94 -13.50 -6.24
N LEU A 89 -19.83 -12.73 -6.26
CA LEU A 89 -19.33 -11.94 -5.13
C LEU A 89 -18.45 -10.81 -5.61
N VAL A 90 -18.62 -9.62 -5.04
CA VAL A 90 -17.69 -8.51 -5.20
C VAL A 90 -16.82 -8.32 -3.96
N HIS A 91 -15.51 -8.11 -4.15
CA HIS A 91 -14.55 -7.91 -3.09
C HIS A 91 -13.76 -6.63 -3.34
N SER A 92 -14.03 -5.59 -2.58
CA SER A 92 -13.39 -4.27 -2.76
C SER A 92 -12.25 -4.01 -1.80
N HIS A 93 -11.31 -3.19 -2.28
CA HIS A 93 -10.09 -2.82 -1.55
C HIS A 93 -9.94 -1.30 -1.52
N THR A 94 -9.81 -0.72 -0.34
CA THR A 94 -9.73 0.71 -0.05
C THR A 94 -11.00 1.49 -0.39
N TRP A 95 -11.15 2.70 0.18
CA TRP A 95 -12.30 3.56 -0.06
C TRP A 95 -12.49 3.90 -1.57
N TYR A 96 -11.41 3.88 -2.34
CA TYR A 96 -11.45 4.17 -3.78
C TYR A 96 -12.32 3.21 -4.60
N ALA A 97 -12.56 2.00 -4.11
CA ALA A 97 -13.39 1.00 -4.79
C ALA A 97 -14.53 0.46 -3.91
N ASN A 98 -14.61 0.92 -2.64
CA ASN A 98 -15.65 0.46 -1.72
C ASN A 98 -17.05 0.89 -2.18
N LEU A 99 -17.19 2.09 -2.78
CA LEU A 99 -18.46 2.53 -3.32
C LEU A 99 -18.87 1.67 -4.52
N ALA A 100 -17.95 1.33 -5.42
CA ALA A 100 -18.22 0.41 -6.54
C ALA A 100 -18.76 -0.94 -6.02
N GLY A 101 -18.10 -1.52 -4.99
CA GLY A 101 -18.54 -2.78 -4.38
C GLY A 101 -19.92 -2.68 -3.75
N HIS A 102 -20.22 -1.58 -3.06
CA HIS A 102 -21.54 -1.32 -2.48
C HIS A 102 -22.62 -1.22 -3.57
N LEU A 103 -22.37 -0.43 -4.61
CA LEU A 103 -23.30 -0.26 -5.72
C LEU A 103 -23.51 -1.56 -6.51
N ALA A 104 -22.46 -2.32 -6.78
CA ALA A 104 -22.54 -3.63 -7.40
C ALA A 104 -23.39 -4.62 -6.59
N GLY A 105 -23.19 -4.64 -5.27
CA GLY A 105 -24.02 -5.44 -4.35
C GLY A 105 -25.50 -5.12 -4.44
N LEU A 106 -25.85 -3.84 -4.50
CA LEU A 106 -27.24 -3.38 -4.67
C LEU A 106 -27.77 -3.67 -6.07
N LEU A 107 -27.00 -3.39 -7.12
CA LEU A 107 -27.43 -3.48 -8.52
C LEU A 107 -27.67 -4.94 -8.94
N HIS A 108 -26.77 -5.84 -8.53
CA HIS A 108 -26.77 -7.24 -8.99
C HIS A 108 -27.29 -8.22 -7.92
N GLY A 109 -27.58 -7.74 -6.70
CA GLY A 109 -28.09 -8.58 -5.59
C GLY A 109 -27.06 -9.58 -5.08
N VAL A 110 -25.76 -9.23 -5.12
CA VAL A 110 -24.66 -10.11 -4.72
C VAL A 110 -23.99 -9.64 -3.43
N PRO A 111 -23.37 -10.55 -2.64
CA PRO A 111 -22.64 -10.15 -1.44
C PRO A 111 -21.44 -9.26 -1.78
N HIS A 112 -21.25 -8.23 -0.96
CA HIS A 112 -20.07 -7.37 -0.98
C HIS A 112 -19.17 -7.65 0.21
N VAL A 113 -17.91 -7.98 -0.04
CA VAL A 113 -16.84 -8.16 0.96
C VAL A 113 -15.85 -7.00 0.83
N ILE A 114 -15.34 -6.52 1.96
CA ILE A 114 -14.32 -5.46 2.01
C ILE A 114 -13.05 -6.00 2.67
N SER A 115 -11.88 -5.76 2.07
CA SER A 115 -10.59 -5.82 2.78
C SER A 115 -10.18 -4.44 3.25
N ALA A 116 -10.05 -4.31 4.57
CA ALA A 116 -9.68 -3.05 5.23
C ALA A 116 -8.17 -2.86 5.24
N HIS A 117 -7.65 -2.03 4.33
CA HIS A 117 -6.22 -1.67 4.27
C HIS A 117 -5.89 -0.35 4.98
N SER A 118 -6.89 0.48 5.25
CA SER A 118 -6.84 1.72 6.02
C SER A 118 -8.26 2.19 6.27
N LEU A 119 -8.46 3.12 7.21
CA LEU A 119 -9.74 3.74 7.49
C LEU A 119 -9.63 5.25 7.37
N GLU A 120 -10.55 5.89 6.66
CA GLU A 120 -10.54 7.35 6.47
C GLU A 120 -10.60 8.11 7.79
N PRO A 121 -11.41 7.74 8.81
CA PRO A 121 -11.42 8.44 10.10
C PRO A 121 -10.07 8.47 10.84
N LEU A 122 -9.17 7.51 10.56
CA LEU A 122 -7.85 7.43 11.17
C LEU A 122 -6.76 8.11 10.32
N ARG A 123 -7.15 8.78 9.25
CA ARG A 123 -6.27 9.45 8.31
C ARG A 123 -6.69 10.91 8.09
N PRO A 124 -6.84 11.73 9.15
CA PRO A 124 -7.36 13.10 9.04
C PRO A 124 -6.50 14.00 8.15
N TRP A 125 -5.22 13.72 8.01
CA TRP A 125 -4.32 14.40 7.06
C TRP A 125 -4.73 14.23 5.59
N LYS A 126 -5.62 13.27 5.25
CA LYS A 126 -6.18 13.16 3.90
C LYS A 126 -7.00 14.37 3.47
N ALA A 127 -7.49 15.17 4.41
CA ALA A 127 -8.11 16.44 4.11
C ALA A 127 -7.14 17.43 3.43
N GLU A 128 -5.83 17.35 3.70
CA GLU A 128 -4.80 18.14 3.00
C GLU A 128 -4.72 17.75 1.50
N GLN A 129 -4.97 16.48 1.19
CA GLN A 129 -4.87 15.93 -0.17
C GLN A 129 -6.18 16.06 -0.96
N LEU A 130 -7.33 15.83 -0.31
CA LEU A 130 -8.63 15.73 -0.94
C LEU A 130 -9.48 17.01 -0.76
N GLY A 131 -9.10 17.92 0.15
CA GLY A 131 -9.91 19.08 0.49
C GLY A 131 -11.33 18.67 0.91
N GLY A 132 -12.35 19.29 0.33
CA GLY A 132 -13.76 18.93 0.55
C GLY A 132 -14.12 17.49 0.14
N GLY A 133 -13.34 16.86 -0.72
CA GLY A 133 -13.50 15.46 -1.12
C GLY A 133 -13.28 14.46 0.02
N TYR A 134 -12.59 14.86 1.11
CA TYR A 134 -12.43 14.01 2.28
C TYR A 134 -13.76 13.65 2.97
N ALA A 135 -14.73 14.58 2.97
CA ALA A 135 -16.07 14.27 3.45
C ALA A 135 -16.78 13.23 2.57
N LEU A 136 -16.54 13.27 1.26
CA LEU A 136 -17.10 12.30 0.32
C LEU A 136 -16.45 10.92 0.46
N SER A 137 -15.12 10.84 0.57
CA SER A 137 -14.43 9.56 0.78
C SER A 137 -14.84 8.90 2.10
N SER A 138 -14.94 9.70 3.18
CA SER A 138 -15.39 9.21 4.49
C SER A 138 -16.83 8.73 4.47
N TRP A 139 -17.72 9.43 3.76
CA TRP A 139 -19.12 9.00 3.57
C TRP A 139 -19.21 7.70 2.78
N ALA A 140 -18.51 7.58 1.67
CA ALA A 140 -18.52 6.39 0.82
C ALA A 140 -17.98 5.17 1.56
N GLU A 141 -16.84 5.32 2.27
CA GLU A 141 -16.27 4.25 3.07
C GLU A 141 -17.25 3.80 4.15
N LYS A 142 -17.77 4.74 4.97
CA LYS A 142 -18.75 4.42 6.02
C LYS A 142 -19.95 3.67 5.47
N THR A 143 -20.56 4.17 4.38
CA THR A 143 -21.75 3.57 3.75
C THR A 143 -21.47 2.14 3.32
N ALA A 144 -20.32 1.89 2.68
CA ALA A 144 -19.93 0.57 2.24
C ALA A 144 -19.68 -0.39 3.41
N TYR A 145 -18.95 0.05 4.46
CA TYR A 145 -18.66 -0.78 5.63
C TYR A 145 -19.91 -1.19 6.38
N GLU A 146 -20.84 -0.26 6.62
CA GLU A 146 -22.10 -0.55 7.34
C GLU A 146 -23.02 -1.51 6.57
N ALA A 147 -22.95 -1.52 5.23
CA ALA A 147 -23.76 -2.36 4.35
C ALA A 147 -23.08 -3.69 3.96
N ALA A 148 -21.75 -3.81 4.09
CA ALA A 148 -21.01 -4.98 3.64
C ALA A 148 -21.51 -6.29 4.24
N SER A 149 -21.52 -7.35 3.44
CA SER A 149 -21.85 -8.72 3.88
C SER A 149 -20.75 -9.31 4.77
N GLY A 150 -19.50 -8.90 4.56
CA GLY A 150 -18.35 -9.29 5.36
C GLY A 150 -17.20 -8.30 5.24
N ILE A 151 -16.39 -8.18 6.28
CA ILE A 151 -15.24 -7.30 6.33
C ILE A 151 -14.03 -8.11 6.78
N ILE A 152 -12.97 -8.07 6.00
CA ILE A 152 -11.66 -8.63 6.33
C ILE A 152 -10.81 -7.53 6.95
N ALA A 153 -10.49 -7.68 8.23
CA ALA A 153 -9.53 -6.86 8.93
C ALA A 153 -8.14 -7.49 8.80
N VAL A 154 -7.15 -6.74 8.34
CA VAL A 154 -5.79 -7.25 8.09
C VAL A 154 -4.98 -7.48 9.37
N SER A 155 -5.50 -7.06 10.53
CA SER A 155 -4.92 -7.29 11.86
C SER A 155 -5.99 -7.18 12.95
N ASN A 156 -5.66 -7.63 14.18
CA ASN A 156 -6.54 -7.42 15.33
C ASN A 156 -6.74 -5.93 15.63
N GLY A 157 -5.68 -5.12 15.54
CA GLY A 157 -5.78 -3.67 15.68
C GLY A 157 -6.72 -3.05 14.64
N MET A 158 -6.66 -3.50 13.38
CA MET A 158 -7.61 -3.06 12.35
C MET A 158 -9.05 -3.44 12.69
N ARG A 159 -9.28 -4.65 13.24
CA ARG A 159 -10.61 -5.06 13.68
C ARG A 159 -11.17 -4.13 14.76
N GLU A 160 -10.35 -3.80 15.76
CA GLU A 160 -10.72 -2.85 16.83
C GLU A 160 -11.02 -1.46 16.26
N ASP A 161 -10.20 -1.00 15.34
CA ASP A 161 -10.37 0.28 14.66
C ASP A 161 -11.66 0.34 13.83
N ILE A 162 -12.01 -0.71 13.09
CA ILE A 162 -13.26 -0.80 12.33
C ILE A 162 -14.46 -0.66 13.27
N LEU A 163 -14.50 -1.45 14.34
CA LEU A 163 -15.62 -1.44 15.30
C LEU A 163 -15.73 -0.11 16.06
N ARG A 164 -14.60 0.56 16.30
CA ARG A 164 -14.57 1.88 16.92
C ARG A 164 -15.04 2.97 15.97
N CYS A 165 -14.58 2.96 14.71
CA CYS A 165 -14.92 3.98 13.72
C CYS A 165 -16.32 3.81 13.14
N TYR A 166 -16.81 2.58 13.03
CA TYR A 166 -18.10 2.23 12.45
C TYR A 166 -18.93 1.37 13.41
N PRO A 167 -19.47 1.97 14.51
CA PRO A 167 -20.14 1.21 15.57
C PRO A 167 -21.46 0.55 15.13
N ALA A 168 -22.00 0.87 13.96
CA ALA A 168 -23.14 0.21 13.37
C ALA A 168 -22.79 -1.13 12.66
N VAL A 169 -21.50 -1.40 12.47
CA VAL A 169 -21.03 -2.68 11.90
C VAL A 169 -21.19 -3.79 12.92
N ASP A 170 -21.85 -4.88 12.52
CA ASP A 170 -21.96 -6.09 13.33
C ASP A 170 -20.56 -6.73 13.50
N PRO A 171 -20.06 -6.90 14.74
CA PRO A 171 -18.75 -7.50 15.01
C PRO A 171 -18.57 -8.90 14.41
N GLU A 172 -19.67 -9.66 14.21
CA GLU A 172 -19.63 -11.00 13.62
C GLU A 172 -19.30 -10.98 12.13
N ARG A 173 -19.52 -9.86 11.44
CA ARG A 173 -19.12 -9.65 10.04
C ARG A 173 -17.64 -9.31 9.87
N VAL A 174 -16.94 -8.94 10.95
CA VAL A 174 -15.52 -8.54 10.88
C VAL A 174 -14.64 -9.71 11.26
N LYS A 175 -13.92 -10.25 10.28
CA LYS A 175 -12.99 -11.37 10.47
C LYS A 175 -11.56 -10.91 10.26
N VAL A 176 -10.66 -11.37 11.13
CA VAL A 176 -9.22 -11.08 10.98
C VAL A 176 -8.61 -12.11 10.04
N VAL A 177 -8.04 -11.60 8.93
CA VAL A 177 -7.22 -12.39 8.01
C VAL A 177 -5.96 -11.57 7.71
N HIS A 178 -4.84 -11.98 8.26
CA HIS A 178 -3.57 -11.29 8.05
C HIS A 178 -3.13 -11.40 6.58
N ASN A 179 -2.57 -10.32 6.04
CA ASN A 179 -1.91 -10.41 4.76
C ASN A 179 -0.65 -11.28 4.90
N GLY A 180 -0.40 -12.10 3.88
CA GLY A 180 0.83 -12.85 3.73
C GLY A 180 1.74 -12.25 2.65
N ILE A 181 2.93 -12.82 2.53
CA ILE A 181 3.85 -12.55 1.43
C ILE A 181 4.37 -13.87 0.86
N ASP A 182 4.82 -13.84 -0.39
CA ASP A 182 5.51 -14.97 -1.00
C ASP A 182 6.96 -15.02 -0.52
N LEU A 183 7.26 -15.90 0.44
CA LEU A 183 8.59 -16.03 1.01
C LEU A 183 9.64 -16.45 -0.02
N GLU A 184 9.27 -17.23 -1.05
CA GLU A 184 10.22 -17.62 -2.11
C GLU A 184 10.60 -16.41 -2.96
N ALA A 185 9.65 -15.52 -3.26
CA ALA A 185 9.90 -14.30 -4.02
C ALA A 185 10.74 -13.26 -3.24
N TRP A 186 10.83 -13.39 -1.90
CA TRP A 186 11.61 -12.51 -1.03
C TRP A 186 12.91 -13.14 -0.54
N LYS A 187 13.24 -14.37 -0.94
CA LYS A 187 14.56 -14.95 -0.66
C LYS A 187 15.66 -14.14 -1.33
N HIS A 188 16.74 -13.90 -0.60
CA HIS A 188 17.95 -13.36 -1.20
C HIS A 188 18.47 -14.36 -2.23
N PRO A 189 18.59 -13.97 -3.50
CA PRO A 189 19.15 -14.87 -4.53
C PRO A 189 20.57 -15.26 -4.15
N GLN A 190 20.95 -16.53 -4.43
CA GLN A 190 22.25 -17.08 -4.06
C GLN A 190 23.12 -17.32 -5.30
N GLY A 191 24.43 -17.18 -5.14
CA GLY A 191 25.43 -17.48 -6.15
C GLY A 191 26.16 -16.26 -6.69
N GLN A 192 27.30 -16.46 -7.33
CA GLN A 192 28.23 -15.41 -7.74
C GLN A 192 27.60 -14.31 -8.64
N GLU A 193 26.68 -14.70 -9.50
CA GLU A 193 25.98 -13.72 -10.37
C GLU A 193 25.04 -12.82 -9.57
N ALA A 194 24.28 -13.42 -8.64
CA ALA A 194 23.39 -12.67 -7.76
C ALA A 194 24.17 -11.74 -6.83
N ASP A 195 25.27 -12.22 -6.26
CA ASP A 195 26.15 -11.43 -5.40
C ASP A 195 26.77 -10.26 -6.18
N ALA A 196 27.19 -10.49 -7.42
CA ALA A 196 27.73 -9.44 -8.28
C ALA A 196 26.68 -8.38 -8.65
N GLN A 197 25.45 -8.81 -8.91
CA GLN A 197 24.34 -7.90 -9.22
C GLN A 197 23.94 -7.08 -7.98
N ALA A 198 23.87 -7.71 -6.80
CA ALA A 198 23.63 -7.01 -5.54
C ALA A 198 24.72 -5.95 -5.27
N ALA A 199 25.99 -6.33 -5.38
CA ALA A 199 27.13 -5.41 -5.22
C ALA A 199 27.07 -4.23 -6.22
N ALA A 200 26.71 -4.49 -7.48
CA ALA A 200 26.53 -3.44 -8.50
C ALA A 200 25.39 -2.49 -8.13
N THR A 201 24.28 -3.02 -7.62
CA THR A 201 23.13 -2.22 -7.13
C THR A 201 23.55 -1.33 -5.97
N LEU A 202 24.17 -1.88 -4.93
CA LEU A 202 24.63 -1.12 -3.76
C LEU A 202 25.60 0.01 -4.17
N LYS A 203 26.54 -0.32 -5.06
CA LYS A 203 27.49 0.67 -5.60
C LYS A 203 26.78 1.79 -6.38
N ARG A 204 25.81 1.44 -7.22
CA ARG A 204 25.01 2.42 -7.98
C ARG A 204 24.24 3.35 -7.05
N LEU A 205 23.71 2.82 -5.97
CA LEU A 205 22.92 3.57 -4.98
C LEU A 205 23.79 4.33 -3.97
N GLY A 206 25.12 4.16 -3.98
CA GLY A 206 26.04 4.79 -3.04
C GLY A 206 25.96 4.24 -1.62
N ILE A 207 25.57 2.96 -1.49
CA ILE A 207 25.48 2.24 -0.23
C ILE A 207 26.82 1.58 0.07
N ASP A 208 27.33 1.81 1.26
CA ASP A 208 28.55 1.18 1.78
C ASP A 208 28.16 -0.08 2.58
N PRO A 209 28.50 -1.30 2.09
CA PRO A 209 28.09 -2.54 2.76
C PRO A 209 28.85 -2.83 4.07
N ASP A 210 29.96 -2.12 4.32
CA ASP A 210 30.78 -2.34 5.53
C ASP A 210 30.37 -1.44 6.70
N ARG A 211 29.37 -0.56 6.51
CA ARG A 211 28.89 0.35 7.56
C ARG A 211 27.67 -0.24 8.26
N PRO A 212 27.57 -0.12 9.61
CA PRO A 212 26.31 -0.37 10.30
C PRO A 212 25.18 0.47 9.68
N THR A 213 24.07 -0.18 9.33
CA THR A 213 23.05 0.44 8.48
C THR A 213 21.64 0.27 9.05
N ILE A 214 20.91 1.37 9.13
CA ILE A 214 19.46 1.34 9.28
C ILE A 214 18.77 1.67 7.96
N VAL A 215 17.66 1.01 7.69
CA VAL A 215 16.88 1.24 6.47
C VAL A 215 15.42 1.52 6.76
N PHE A 216 14.84 2.44 6.01
CA PHE A 216 13.41 2.73 5.92
C PHE A 216 12.93 2.50 4.49
N VAL A 217 11.77 1.85 4.35
CA VAL A 217 11.10 1.68 3.05
C VAL A 217 9.65 2.13 3.18
N GLY A 218 9.22 3.07 2.36
CA GLY A 218 7.84 3.52 2.35
C GLY A 218 7.63 4.84 1.64
N ARG A 219 6.36 5.18 1.42
CA ARG A 219 5.98 6.47 0.83
C ARG A 219 6.25 7.62 1.79
N ILE A 220 6.48 8.80 1.25
CA ILE A 220 6.61 10.03 2.04
C ILE A 220 5.22 10.53 2.41
N THR A 221 4.72 10.03 3.53
CA THR A 221 3.38 10.37 4.05
C THR A 221 3.44 10.63 5.54
N ARG A 222 2.48 11.39 6.09
CA ARG A 222 2.39 11.60 7.53
C ARG A 222 2.19 10.27 8.27
N GLN A 223 1.46 9.34 7.66
CA GLN A 223 1.22 8.00 8.17
C GLN A 223 2.51 7.24 8.49
N LYS A 224 3.51 7.32 7.60
CA LYS A 224 4.75 6.54 7.70
C LYS A 224 5.78 7.10 8.68
N GLY A 225 5.56 8.29 9.23
CA GLY A 225 6.35 8.84 10.32
C GLY A 225 7.82 9.15 9.98
N LEU A 226 8.18 9.26 8.69
CA LEU A 226 9.55 9.53 8.26
C LEU A 226 10.18 10.77 8.91
N PRO A 227 9.47 11.90 9.13
CA PRO A 227 10.03 13.03 9.86
C PRO A 227 10.49 12.71 11.29
N HIS A 228 9.82 11.78 11.98
CA HIS A 228 10.22 11.34 13.32
C HIS A 228 11.53 10.54 13.27
N LEU A 229 11.64 9.62 12.29
CA LEU A 229 12.88 8.86 12.07
C LEU A 229 14.06 9.78 11.78
N LEU A 230 13.90 10.75 10.85
CA LEU A 230 14.97 11.65 10.48
C LEU A 230 15.49 12.49 11.65
N ARG A 231 14.60 12.95 12.55
CA ARG A 231 15.00 13.63 13.78
C ARG A 231 15.73 12.69 14.76
N ALA A 232 15.29 11.43 14.88
CA ALA A 232 15.95 10.45 15.72
C ALA A 232 17.35 10.08 15.18
N CYS A 233 17.53 10.04 13.85
CA CYS A 233 18.81 9.75 13.22
C CYS A 233 19.91 10.77 13.55
N GLU A 234 19.56 11.97 14.01
CA GLU A 234 20.54 12.95 14.49
C GLU A 234 21.30 12.48 15.73
N GLN A 235 20.74 11.51 16.50
CA GLN A 235 21.32 10.99 17.72
C GLN A 235 22.10 9.66 17.52
N LEU A 236 22.08 9.09 16.31
CA LEU A 236 22.81 7.86 16.02
C LEU A 236 24.32 8.10 15.95
N PRO A 237 25.15 7.09 16.27
CA PRO A 237 26.60 7.13 16.04
C PRO A 237 26.95 7.56 14.62
N ALA A 238 28.05 8.29 14.44
CA ALA A 238 28.40 8.91 13.18
C ALA A 238 28.75 7.91 12.05
N ASP A 239 29.16 6.70 12.42
CA ASP A 239 29.49 5.59 11.52
C ASP A 239 28.24 4.87 10.97
N VAL A 240 27.08 5.01 11.62
CA VAL A 240 25.83 4.39 11.13
C VAL A 240 25.37 5.04 9.83
N GLN A 241 25.12 4.24 8.83
CA GLN A 241 24.50 4.65 7.57
C GLN A 241 22.97 4.65 7.67
N VAL A 242 22.33 5.64 7.05
CA VAL A 242 20.87 5.77 7.01
C VAL A 242 20.42 5.64 5.56
N ILE A 243 19.68 4.60 5.25
CA ILE A 243 19.11 4.39 3.90
C ILE A 243 17.61 4.68 3.94
N LEU A 244 17.17 5.53 3.05
CA LEU A 244 15.78 5.92 2.87
C LEU A 244 15.34 5.53 1.47
N CYS A 245 14.61 4.41 1.33
CA CYS A 245 13.87 4.08 0.11
C CYS A 245 12.49 4.75 0.24
N ALA A 246 12.43 6.05 -0.09
CA ALA A 246 11.29 6.90 0.24
C ALA A 246 10.95 7.83 -0.94
N GLY A 247 9.79 7.61 -1.53
CA GLY A 247 9.26 8.38 -2.65
C GLY A 247 7.75 8.62 -2.54
N ALA A 248 7.13 9.01 -3.65
CA ALA A 248 5.68 9.21 -3.79
C ALA A 248 5.06 10.01 -2.63
N PRO A 249 5.43 11.29 -2.46
CA PRO A 249 4.92 12.15 -1.40
C PRO A 249 3.40 12.38 -1.58
N ASP A 250 2.65 12.39 -0.47
CA ASP A 250 1.21 12.66 -0.50
C ASP A 250 0.92 14.13 -0.86
N THR A 251 1.76 15.06 -0.40
CA THR A 251 1.62 16.50 -0.69
C THR A 251 2.99 17.16 -0.85
N PRO A 252 3.06 18.35 -1.52
CA PRO A 252 4.30 19.12 -1.62
C PRO A 252 4.88 19.53 -0.26
N GLU A 253 4.02 19.79 0.73
CA GLU A 253 4.42 20.25 2.06
C GLU A 253 5.21 19.18 2.82
N ILE A 254 4.71 17.92 2.83
CA ILE A 254 5.44 16.82 3.48
C ILE A 254 6.73 16.49 2.72
N LYS A 255 6.75 16.65 1.38
CA LYS A 255 7.97 16.53 0.59
C LYS A 255 9.01 17.55 1.04
N ALA A 256 8.66 18.82 1.08
CA ALA A 256 9.55 19.90 1.49
C ALA A 256 10.04 19.72 2.94
N GLU A 257 9.19 19.27 3.86
CA GLU A 257 9.60 18.95 5.24
C GLU A 257 10.67 17.87 5.26
N VAL A 258 10.49 16.78 4.53
CA VAL A 258 11.46 15.66 4.46
C VAL A 258 12.76 16.11 3.80
N GLU A 259 12.72 16.84 2.70
CA GLU A 259 13.89 17.41 2.03
C GLU A 259 14.72 18.25 3.00
N GLY A 260 14.08 19.14 3.75
CA GLY A 260 14.74 19.97 4.76
C GLY A 260 15.35 19.18 5.91
N LEU A 261 14.69 18.08 6.34
CA LEU A 261 15.24 17.20 7.38
C LEU A 261 16.44 16.40 6.89
N VAL A 262 16.38 15.87 5.65
CA VAL A 262 17.50 15.15 5.03
C VAL A 262 18.69 16.07 4.81
N ALA A 263 18.47 17.29 4.32
CA ALA A 263 19.53 18.28 4.15
C ALA A 263 20.26 18.56 5.47
N ARG A 264 19.51 18.85 6.54
CA ARG A 264 20.08 19.07 7.89
C ARG A 264 20.83 17.85 8.42
N LEU A 265 20.31 16.64 8.14
CA LEU A 265 20.98 15.40 8.58
C LEU A 265 22.32 15.23 7.85
N ARG A 266 22.37 15.53 6.55
CA ARG A 266 23.59 15.49 5.72
C ARG A 266 24.66 16.52 6.14
N GLU A 267 24.25 17.65 6.73
CA GLU A 267 25.19 18.62 7.31
C GLU A 267 25.89 18.07 8.57
N LYS A 268 25.22 17.19 9.33
CA LYS A 268 25.69 16.65 10.61
C LYS A 268 26.42 15.33 10.48
N ARG A 269 26.16 14.55 9.42
CA ARG A 269 26.70 13.20 9.24
C ARG A 269 26.85 12.79 7.79
N THR A 270 27.76 11.88 7.52
CA THR A 270 27.90 11.18 6.23
C THR A 270 27.01 9.93 6.20
N GLY A 271 26.89 9.30 5.02
CA GLY A 271 26.17 8.03 4.86
C GLY A 271 24.65 8.19 4.95
N VAL A 272 24.10 9.30 4.49
CA VAL A 272 22.65 9.49 4.32
C VAL A 272 22.30 9.30 2.85
N VAL A 273 21.83 8.10 2.54
CA VAL A 273 21.40 7.68 1.20
C VAL A 273 19.90 7.83 1.09
N TRP A 274 19.43 8.60 0.11
CA TRP A 274 18.01 8.75 -0.16
C TRP A 274 17.70 8.37 -1.59
N ILE A 275 16.84 7.36 -1.75
CA ILE A 275 16.41 6.75 -3.00
C ILE A 275 14.91 7.10 -3.14
N GLU A 276 14.59 7.97 -4.10
CA GLU A 276 13.22 8.45 -4.32
C GLU A 276 12.44 7.54 -5.27
N GLU A 277 13.13 6.81 -6.13
CA GLU A 277 12.54 5.87 -7.07
C GLU A 277 12.03 4.59 -6.38
N MET A 278 11.00 3.99 -6.93
CA MET A 278 10.56 2.67 -6.52
C MET A 278 11.53 1.63 -7.07
N LEU A 279 12.30 1.00 -6.18
CA LEU A 279 13.24 -0.03 -6.56
C LEU A 279 12.51 -1.31 -7.03
N PRO A 280 12.97 -1.95 -8.11
CA PRO A 280 12.56 -3.31 -8.44
C PRO A 280 12.84 -4.27 -7.28
N ARG A 281 12.01 -5.29 -7.11
CA ARG A 281 12.12 -6.24 -5.98
C ARG A 281 13.53 -6.80 -5.76
N PRO A 282 14.29 -7.26 -6.80
CA PRO A 282 15.65 -7.76 -6.60
C PRO A 282 16.60 -6.73 -6.00
N GLU A 283 16.48 -5.46 -6.41
CA GLU A 283 17.31 -4.38 -5.88
C GLU A 283 16.91 -4.02 -4.44
N LEU A 284 15.61 -4.02 -4.14
CA LEU A 284 15.12 -3.79 -2.78
C LEU A 284 15.59 -4.91 -1.83
N ILE A 285 15.57 -6.16 -2.28
CA ILE A 285 16.11 -7.30 -1.52
C ILE A 285 17.60 -7.09 -1.23
N ALA A 286 18.40 -6.64 -2.20
CA ALA A 286 19.82 -6.37 -2.00
C ALA A 286 20.04 -5.28 -0.93
N VAL A 287 19.25 -4.20 -0.97
CA VAL A 287 19.31 -3.12 0.03
C VAL A 287 18.93 -3.63 1.43
N LEU A 288 17.82 -4.36 1.53
CA LEU A 288 17.36 -4.90 2.82
C LEU A 288 18.35 -5.91 3.39
N ALA A 289 18.84 -6.86 2.56
CA ALA A 289 19.76 -7.91 3.00
C ALA A 289 21.14 -7.38 3.44
N THR A 290 21.54 -6.20 2.97
CA THR A 290 22.78 -5.52 3.37
C THR A 290 22.62 -4.68 4.65
N SER A 291 21.38 -4.36 5.03
CA SER A 291 21.09 -3.54 6.20
C SER A 291 21.08 -4.35 7.49
N ASP A 292 21.30 -3.70 8.65
CA ASP A 292 21.28 -4.36 9.95
C ASP A 292 19.94 -4.24 10.67
N VAL A 293 19.20 -3.15 10.45
CA VAL A 293 17.91 -2.89 11.09
C VAL A 293 16.94 -2.20 10.14
N PHE A 294 15.77 -2.76 9.99
CA PHE A 294 14.62 -2.08 9.36
C PHE A 294 13.88 -1.24 10.39
N VAL A 295 13.58 0.01 10.08
CA VAL A 295 12.84 0.90 10.98
C VAL A 295 11.48 1.26 10.39
N CYS A 296 10.41 0.93 11.13
CA CYS A 296 9.02 1.27 10.79
C CYS A 296 8.44 2.29 11.78
N PRO A 297 8.66 3.61 11.58
CA PRO A 297 8.27 4.65 12.52
C PRO A 297 6.83 5.11 12.32
N SER A 298 5.97 4.27 11.76
CA SER A 298 4.60 4.61 11.36
C SER A 298 3.78 5.10 12.56
N VAL A 299 3.00 6.16 12.37
CA VAL A 299 2.03 6.65 13.37
C VAL A 299 0.66 5.97 13.24
N TYR A 300 0.43 5.37 12.10
CA TYR A 300 -0.72 4.51 11.81
C TYR A 300 -0.29 3.43 10.81
N GLU A 301 -0.42 2.15 11.19
CA GLU A 301 -0.03 1.03 10.33
C GLU A 301 -1.03 -0.12 10.50
N PRO A 302 -1.93 -0.33 9.55
CA PRO A 302 -2.92 -1.40 9.61
C PRO A 302 -2.35 -2.81 9.74
N LEU A 303 -1.26 -3.09 9.00
CA LEU A 303 -0.49 -4.33 9.10
C LEU A 303 1.01 -4.09 8.95
N GLY A 304 1.42 -3.39 7.88
CA GLY A 304 2.83 -3.17 7.55
C GLY A 304 3.46 -4.33 6.77
N ILE A 305 3.00 -4.58 5.54
CA ILE A 305 3.56 -5.63 4.66
C ILE A 305 5.09 -5.51 4.55
N VAL A 306 5.61 -4.30 4.48
CA VAL A 306 7.06 -4.06 4.38
C VAL A 306 7.85 -4.60 5.58
N ASN A 307 7.24 -4.73 6.76
CA ASN A 307 7.87 -5.39 7.91
C ASN A 307 8.04 -6.89 7.63
N LEU A 308 7.03 -7.53 7.00
CA LEU A 308 7.12 -8.94 6.61
C LEU A 308 8.19 -9.15 5.53
N GLU A 309 8.30 -8.22 4.59
CA GLU A 309 9.31 -8.22 3.54
C GLU A 309 10.73 -8.11 4.13
N ALA A 310 10.94 -7.20 5.08
CA ALA A 310 12.21 -7.07 5.80
C ALA A 310 12.53 -8.35 6.61
N MET A 311 11.57 -8.90 7.32
CA MET A 311 11.75 -10.15 8.09
C MET A 311 12.01 -11.35 7.18
N ALA A 312 11.44 -11.40 5.98
CA ALA A 312 11.66 -12.49 5.02
C ALA A 312 13.10 -12.56 4.51
N VAL A 313 13.80 -11.43 4.42
CA VAL A 313 15.24 -11.40 4.11
C VAL A 313 16.13 -11.55 5.35
N GLY A 314 15.55 -11.79 6.52
CA GLY A 314 16.27 -11.98 7.78
C GLY A 314 16.61 -10.70 8.54
N LEU A 315 16.05 -9.56 8.13
CA LEU A 315 16.36 -8.25 8.74
C LEU A 315 15.49 -8.01 9.98
N PRO A 316 16.08 -7.71 11.15
CA PRO A 316 15.33 -7.35 12.35
C PRO A 316 14.60 -6.04 12.18
N VAL A 317 13.40 -5.94 12.77
CA VAL A 317 12.51 -4.80 12.64
C VAL A 317 12.37 -4.06 13.95
N VAL A 318 12.56 -2.75 13.94
CA VAL A 318 12.18 -1.83 15.02
C VAL A 318 10.99 -1.01 14.55
N GLY A 319 9.83 -1.26 15.16
CA GLY A 319 8.58 -0.62 14.79
C GLY A 319 7.90 0.16 15.91
N SER A 320 7.03 1.08 15.55
CA SER A 320 6.14 1.75 16.51
C SER A 320 5.10 0.76 17.02
N ALA A 321 4.71 0.84 18.26
CA ALA A 321 3.63 0.03 18.84
C ALA A 321 2.27 0.58 18.39
N THR A 322 1.89 0.37 17.12
CA THR A 322 0.64 0.87 16.53
C THR A 322 0.04 -0.11 15.53
N GLY A 323 -1.29 -0.25 15.52
CA GLY A 323 -2.05 -1.03 14.56
C GLY A 323 -1.66 -2.50 14.53
N GLY A 324 -1.14 -2.95 13.40
CA GLY A 324 -0.78 -4.35 13.14
C GLY A 324 0.72 -4.65 13.27
N ILE A 325 1.55 -3.69 13.72
CA ILE A 325 2.99 -3.89 13.94
C ILE A 325 3.22 -4.71 15.19
#